data_b626fc5d688ab003b7b6df3609b08812
#
_entry.id   b626fc5d688ab003b7b6df3609b08812
#
_cell.length_a   1.000
_cell.length_b   1.000
_cell.length_c   1.000
_cell.angle_alpha   90.00
_cell.angle_beta   90.00
_cell.angle_gamma   90.00
#
_symmetry.space_group_name_H-M   'P 1'
#
loop_
_entity.id
_entity.type
_entity.pdbx_description
1 polymer ?
#
loop_
_entity_poly.entity_id
_entity_poly.type
_entity_poly.pdbx_seq_one_letter_code
_entity_poly.pdbx_strand_id
1 'polypeptide(L)'
;GGAAEWTPEWNEGASDGEHCAFIRNVGNNANAWMQTTVDGPGEISFAWMCDLASKNTKLQFFVDDVAQGVVSGSSPWTPVRVTVYGEGAHVLKWRLFTGRSGAAATDVGEVDAVTWTPAVPPTLAEALNTNLNWTTEGAVAWRGVAKDAKLATRDAWATVTGLGDDATSTVETRVYGSGLLVFDWAVSCEEEYDWLEVSVDDHVYTYITGDVDWVTDGVEIEGGGWHTVRWTYAK
;
A
#
# COMPACT_ATOMS: atom_id res chain seq x y z
N GLY A 1 -15.35 -13.72 14.53
CA GLY A 1 -16.54 -12.97 14.94
C GLY A 1 -17.78 -13.45 14.18
N GLY A 2 -18.96 -13.01 14.60
CA GLY A 2 -20.24 -13.35 13.98
C GLY A 2 -20.97 -14.50 14.62
N ALA A 3 -21.83 -15.19 13.83
CA ALA A 3 -22.75 -16.23 14.32
C ALA A 3 -22.05 -17.58 14.64
N ALA A 4 -20.84 -17.78 14.14
CA ALA A 4 -20.02 -18.95 14.41
C ALA A 4 -18.53 -18.54 14.47
N GLU A 5 -17.71 -19.42 15.01
CA GLU A 5 -16.27 -19.18 15.16
C GLU A 5 -15.48 -19.92 14.08
N TRP A 6 -14.49 -19.24 13.53
CA TRP A 6 -13.47 -19.86 12.71
C TRP A 6 -12.48 -20.60 13.60
N THR A 7 -12.19 -21.84 13.28
CA THR A 7 -11.30 -22.71 14.06
C THR A 7 -10.24 -23.36 13.20
N PRO A 8 -9.04 -23.66 13.74
CA PRO A 8 -8.08 -24.48 13.02
C PRO A 8 -8.57 -25.95 12.95
N GLU A 9 -8.36 -26.59 11.83
CA GLU A 9 -8.65 -28.01 11.63
C GLU A 9 -7.47 -28.70 10.95
N TRP A 10 -7.17 -29.92 11.37
CA TRP A 10 -6.29 -30.81 10.64
C TRP A 10 -7.02 -31.33 9.40
N ASN A 11 -6.46 -31.08 8.23
CA ASN A 11 -7.02 -31.52 6.97
C ASN A 11 -5.89 -31.95 6.02
N GLU A 12 -5.75 -33.26 5.77
CA GLU A 12 -4.76 -33.79 4.82
C GLU A 12 -4.93 -33.24 3.39
N GLY A 13 -6.12 -32.73 3.09
CA GLY A 13 -6.43 -32.05 1.82
C GLY A 13 -6.19 -30.54 1.86
N ALA A 14 -5.69 -29.95 2.97
CA ALA A 14 -5.34 -28.56 3.05
C ALA A 14 -4.29 -28.20 1.99
N SER A 15 -4.21 -26.92 1.63
CA SER A 15 -3.36 -26.44 0.53
C SER A 15 -1.86 -26.72 0.77
N ASP A 16 -1.43 -26.71 2.03
CA ASP A 16 -0.06 -27.08 2.44
C ASP A 16 0.07 -28.50 3.03
N GLY A 17 -1.07 -29.21 3.16
CA GLY A 17 -1.14 -30.61 3.61
C GLY A 17 -1.21 -30.79 5.12
N GLU A 18 -1.45 -29.76 5.92
CA GLU A 18 -1.48 -29.86 7.38
C GLU A 18 -2.77 -29.29 7.99
N HIS A 19 -2.85 -27.98 8.21
CA HIS A 19 -3.95 -27.32 8.90
C HIS A 19 -4.53 -26.20 8.05
N CYS A 20 -5.83 -25.98 8.19
CA CYS A 20 -6.52 -24.83 7.61
C CYS A 20 -7.38 -24.13 8.67
N ALA A 21 -7.77 -22.91 8.41
CA ALA A 21 -8.84 -22.23 9.12
C ALA A 21 -10.18 -22.61 8.47
N PHE A 22 -11.12 -23.15 9.24
CA PHE A 22 -12.41 -23.54 8.69
C PHE A 22 -13.59 -22.96 9.47
N ILE A 23 -14.75 -22.89 8.79
CA ILE A 23 -16.02 -22.42 9.33
C ILE A 23 -17.16 -23.29 8.84
N ARG A 24 -18.07 -23.64 9.75
CA ARG A 24 -19.32 -24.38 9.47
C ARG A 24 -20.45 -23.95 10.42
N ASN A 25 -21.65 -24.42 10.18
CA ASN A 25 -22.82 -24.23 11.06
C ASN A 25 -23.16 -22.75 11.32
N VAL A 26 -23.01 -21.88 10.32
CA VAL A 26 -23.27 -20.44 10.47
C VAL A 26 -24.77 -20.13 10.64
N GLY A 27 -25.64 -21.06 10.27
CA GLY A 27 -27.09 -20.87 10.30
C GLY A 27 -27.63 -20.03 9.13
N ASN A 28 -28.96 -19.84 9.08
CA ASN A 28 -29.58 -19.02 8.04
C ASN A 28 -29.52 -17.53 8.38
N ASN A 29 -29.44 -16.68 7.34
CA ASN A 29 -29.44 -15.23 7.41
C ASN A 29 -28.39 -14.68 8.39
N ALA A 30 -27.23 -15.26 8.35
CA ALA A 30 -26.14 -14.98 9.28
C ALA A 30 -24.81 -14.83 8.57
N ASN A 31 -23.81 -14.43 9.29
CA ASN A 31 -22.45 -14.41 8.81
C ASN A 31 -21.46 -14.68 9.96
N ALA A 32 -20.31 -15.20 9.59
CA ALA A 32 -19.17 -15.37 10.48
C ALA A 32 -17.90 -14.99 9.73
N TRP A 33 -16.98 -14.32 10.41
CA TRP A 33 -15.75 -13.82 9.80
C TRP A 33 -14.52 -14.06 10.69
N MET A 34 -13.37 -14.19 10.04
CA MET A 34 -12.07 -13.98 10.62
C MET A 34 -11.40 -12.78 9.93
N GLN A 35 -10.53 -12.08 10.63
CA GLN A 35 -9.82 -10.94 10.08
C GLN A 35 -8.46 -10.75 10.72
N THR A 36 -7.58 -10.09 10.00
CA THR A 36 -6.28 -9.63 10.47
C THR A 36 -6.02 -8.22 9.95
N THR A 37 -5.00 -7.57 10.48
CA THR A 37 -4.55 -6.26 10.01
C THR A 37 -3.11 -6.39 9.50
N VAL A 38 -2.83 -5.75 8.38
CA VAL A 38 -1.49 -5.64 7.79
C VAL A 38 -1.16 -4.18 7.55
N ASP A 39 0.12 -3.83 7.53
CA ASP A 39 0.58 -2.52 7.07
C ASP A 39 0.88 -2.61 5.57
N GLY A 40 0.20 -1.78 4.80
CA GLY A 40 0.33 -1.74 3.35
C GLY A 40 1.30 -0.68 2.86
N PRO A 41 1.55 -0.65 1.54
CA PRO A 41 1.04 -1.54 0.50
C PRO A 41 1.72 -2.92 0.48
N GLY A 42 1.08 -3.87 -0.24
CA GLY A 42 1.63 -5.23 -0.36
C GLY A 42 0.75 -6.19 -1.16
N GLU A 43 1.08 -7.46 -1.14
CA GLU A 43 0.29 -8.53 -1.74
C GLU A 43 -0.12 -9.54 -0.66
N ILE A 44 -1.42 -9.83 -0.56
CA ILE A 44 -1.91 -10.98 0.17
C ILE A 44 -2.12 -12.15 -0.78
N SER A 45 -1.60 -13.33 -0.42
CA SER A 45 -1.91 -14.58 -1.08
C SER A 45 -2.47 -15.58 -0.08
N PHE A 46 -3.41 -16.41 -0.52
CA PHE A 46 -4.00 -17.49 0.24
C PHE A 46 -4.63 -18.52 -0.69
N ALA A 47 -4.97 -19.67 -0.17
CA ALA A 47 -5.85 -20.61 -0.83
C ALA A 47 -7.18 -20.65 -0.09
N TRP A 48 -8.29 -20.86 -0.79
CA TRP A 48 -9.59 -21.12 -0.20
C TRP A 48 -10.33 -22.24 -0.93
N MET A 49 -11.21 -22.87 -0.19
CA MET A 49 -12.16 -23.83 -0.73
C MET A 49 -13.53 -23.64 -0.07
N CYS A 50 -14.57 -24.12 -0.69
CA CYS A 50 -15.88 -24.22 -0.05
C CYS A 50 -16.68 -25.40 -0.61
N ASP A 51 -17.55 -25.95 0.24
CA ASP A 51 -18.64 -26.85 -0.17
C ASP A 51 -19.94 -26.33 0.44
N LEU A 52 -20.74 -25.65 -0.38
CA LEU A 52 -21.91 -24.87 0.03
C LEU A 52 -23.12 -25.36 -0.74
N ALA A 53 -24.12 -25.91 -0.04
CA ALA A 53 -25.34 -26.49 -0.63
C ALA A 53 -26.17 -25.42 -1.37
N SER A 54 -26.12 -24.18 -0.94
CA SER A 54 -26.92 -23.09 -1.51
C SER A 54 -26.07 -22.05 -2.22
N LYS A 55 -26.49 -21.64 -3.42
CA LYS A 55 -25.88 -20.49 -4.12
C LYS A 55 -26.03 -19.15 -3.38
N ASN A 56 -26.89 -19.09 -2.37
CA ASN A 56 -27.07 -17.92 -1.51
C ASN A 56 -26.09 -17.89 -0.33
N THR A 57 -25.37 -19.00 -0.10
CA THR A 57 -24.23 -19.07 0.83
C THR A 57 -22.97 -18.77 0.07
N LYS A 58 -22.11 -17.91 0.62
CA LYS A 58 -20.92 -17.38 -0.06
C LYS A 58 -19.75 -17.27 0.90
N LEU A 59 -18.58 -17.71 0.46
CA LEU A 59 -17.31 -17.36 1.08
C LEU A 59 -16.73 -16.15 0.32
N GLN A 60 -16.39 -15.09 1.06
CA GLN A 60 -16.01 -13.80 0.51
C GLN A 60 -14.71 -13.32 1.17
N PHE A 61 -13.87 -12.63 0.41
CA PHE A 61 -12.70 -11.92 0.89
C PHE A 61 -12.83 -10.42 0.69
N PHE A 62 -12.42 -9.64 1.69
CA PHE A 62 -12.49 -8.18 1.71
C PHE A 62 -11.15 -7.58 2.11
N VAL A 63 -10.86 -6.43 1.55
CA VAL A 63 -9.85 -5.48 2.01
C VAL A 63 -10.59 -4.18 2.37
N ASP A 64 -10.46 -3.71 3.61
CA ASP A 64 -11.13 -2.50 4.12
C ASP A 64 -12.63 -2.45 3.82
N ASP A 65 -13.31 -3.56 4.07
CA ASP A 65 -14.73 -3.78 3.77
C ASP A 65 -15.12 -3.75 2.28
N VAL A 66 -14.15 -3.58 1.36
CA VAL A 66 -14.37 -3.70 -0.09
C VAL A 66 -14.16 -5.14 -0.54
N ALA A 67 -15.17 -5.75 -1.16
CA ALA A 67 -15.11 -7.14 -1.63
C ALA A 67 -14.08 -7.29 -2.76
N GLN A 68 -13.15 -8.22 -2.59
CA GLN A 68 -12.11 -8.56 -3.56
C GLN A 68 -12.38 -9.90 -4.26
N GLY A 69 -13.15 -10.77 -3.65
CA GLY A 69 -13.47 -12.09 -4.21
C GLY A 69 -14.66 -12.76 -3.55
N VAL A 70 -15.26 -13.70 -4.27
CA VAL A 70 -16.40 -14.50 -3.81
C VAL A 70 -16.40 -15.87 -4.45
N VAL A 71 -16.65 -16.89 -3.65
CA VAL A 71 -16.92 -18.28 -4.11
C VAL A 71 -18.22 -18.79 -3.49
N SER A 72 -18.90 -19.71 -4.19
CA SER A 72 -20.14 -20.34 -3.75
C SER A 72 -20.31 -21.70 -4.44
N GLY A 73 -21.18 -22.54 -3.89
CA GLY A 73 -21.32 -23.93 -4.34
C GLY A 73 -20.13 -24.78 -3.89
N SER A 74 -19.75 -25.79 -4.66
CA SER A 74 -18.56 -26.60 -4.40
C SER A 74 -17.39 -26.04 -5.21
N SER A 75 -16.35 -25.60 -4.54
CA SER A 75 -15.13 -25.07 -5.14
C SER A 75 -13.91 -25.76 -4.51
N PRO A 76 -13.02 -26.37 -5.30
CA PRO A 76 -11.80 -26.97 -4.77
C PRO A 76 -10.86 -25.88 -4.26
N TRP A 77 -9.78 -26.27 -3.60
CA TRP A 77 -8.70 -25.37 -3.22
C TRP A 77 -8.23 -24.55 -4.41
N THR A 78 -8.40 -23.26 -4.29
CA THR A 78 -8.11 -22.29 -5.35
C THR A 78 -7.20 -21.21 -4.78
N PRO A 79 -6.02 -20.97 -5.37
CA PRO A 79 -5.12 -19.90 -4.95
C PRO A 79 -5.71 -18.54 -5.34
N VAL A 80 -5.53 -17.58 -4.43
CA VAL A 80 -5.94 -16.18 -4.61
C VAL A 80 -4.76 -15.27 -4.32
N ARG A 81 -4.63 -14.20 -5.10
CA ARG A 81 -3.68 -13.11 -4.87
C ARG A 81 -4.40 -11.79 -5.03
N VAL A 82 -4.22 -10.89 -4.08
CA VAL A 82 -4.80 -9.55 -4.09
C VAL A 82 -3.74 -8.53 -3.71
N THR A 83 -3.57 -7.53 -4.56
CA THR A 83 -2.71 -6.38 -4.25
C THR A 83 -3.50 -5.40 -3.38
N VAL A 84 -2.91 -5.02 -2.27
CA VAL A 84 -3.42 -4.01 -1.33
C VAL A 84 -2.63 -2.74 -1.58
N TYR A 85 -3.35 -1.66 -1.86
CA TYR A 85 -2.78 -0.35 -2.17
C TYR A 85 -2.92 0.59 -0.97
N GLY A 86 -2.06 1.59 -0.93
CA GLY A 86 -2.08 2.64 0.08
C GLY A 86 -1.18 2.33 1.27
N GLU A 87 -0.79 3.39 1.94
CA GLU A 87 0.02 3.35 3.16
C GLU A 87 -0.88 3.16 4.39
N GLY A 88 -0.33 2.59 5.45
CA GLY A 88 -0.99 2.41 6.73
C GLY A 88 -1.68 1.07 6.90
N ALA A 89 -2.55 0.99 7.88
CA ALA A 89 -3.17 -0.27 8.30
C ALA A 89 -4.38 -0.63 7.42
N HIS A 90 -4.39 -1.85 6.90
CA HIS A 90 -5.49 -2.42 6.10
C HIS A 90 -6.08 -3.65 6.79
N VAL A 91 -7.40 -3.76 6.80
CA VAL A 91 -8.12 -4.91 7.38
C VAL A 91 -8.41 -5.94 6.29
N LEU A 92 -7.86 -7.14 6.44
CA LEU A 92 -8.11 -8.30 5.60
C LEU A 92 -9.14 -9.18 6.29
N LYS A 93 -10.27 -9.48 5.61
CA LYS A 93 -11.41 -10.19 6.21
C LYS A 93 -11.91 -11.31 5.30
N TRP A 94 -12.03 -12.51 5.83
CA TRP A 94 -12.74 -13.64 5.21
C TRP A 94 -14.07 -13.83 5.91
N ARG A 95 -15.15 -13.92 5.13
CA ARG A 95 -16.51 -14.00 5.65
C ARG A 95 -17.31 -15.11 4.97
N LEU A 96 -17.87 -16.03 5.74
CA LEU A 96 -18.94 -16.90 5.27
C LEU A 96 -20.28 -16.20 5.55
N PHE A 97 -21.01 -15.89 4.50
CA PHE A 97 -22.36 -15.31 4.53
C PHE A 97 -23.37 -16.36 4.11
N THR A 98 -24.48 -16.47 4.84
CA THR A 98 -25.58 -17.35 4.53
C THR A 98 -26.86 -16.57 4.24
N GLY A 99 -27.60 -16.94 3.18
CA GLY A 99 -28.87 -16.33 2.84
C GLY A 99 -30.01 -16.68 3.83
N ARG A 100 -31.21 -16.17 3.55
CA ARG A 100 -32.41 -16.38 4.40
C ARG A 100 -32.83 -17.84 4.55
N SER A 101 -32.46 -18.68 3.60
CA SER A 101 -32.76 -20.12 3.60
C SER A 101 -31.68 -20.88 2.85
N GLY A 102 -31.56 -22.17 3.15
CA GLY A 102 -30.65 -23.07 2.44
C GLY A 102 -29.27 -23.20 3.02
N ALA A 103 -28.98 -22.63 4.22
CA ALA A 103 -27.80 -23.01 4.96
C ALA A 103 -27.92 -24.47 5.43
N ALA A 104 -26.96 -25.29 5.06
CA ALA A 104 -26.90 -26.69 5.49
C ALA A 104 -25.87 -26.84 6.62
N ALA A 105 -26.08 -27.83 7.48
CA ALA A 105 -25.10 -28.17 8.51
C ALA A 105 -23.77 -28.67 7.93
N THR A 106 -23.79 -29.08 6.67
CA THR A 106 -22.62 -29.53 5.89
C THR A 106 -21.90 -28.39 5.18
N ASP A 107 -22.49 -27.17 5.14
CA ASP A 107 -21.84 -26.01 4.53
C ASP A 107 -20.50 -25.73 5.25
N VAL A 108 -19.43 -25.69 4.49
CA VAL A 108 -18.07 -25.41 4.97
C VAL A 108 -17.37 -24.40 4.08
N GLY A 109 -16.61 -23.52 4.71
CA GLY A 109 -15.63 -22.66 4.04
C GLY A 109 -14.28 -22.82 4.71
N GLU A 110 -13.24 -22.92 3.94
CA GLU A 110 -11.86 -23.12 4.42
C GLU A 110 -10.92 -22.12 3.78
N VAL A 111 -9.90 -21.70 4.56
CA VAL A 111 -8.85 -20.79 4.12
C VAL A 111 -7.52 -21.32 4.64
N ASP A 112 -6.50 -21.26 3.79
CA ASP A 112 -5.18 -21.80 4.07
C ASP A 112 -4.07 -21.01 3.40
N ALA A 113 -2.80 -21.30 3.79
CA ALA A 113 -1.57 -20.76 3.20
C ALA A 113 -1.58 -19.22 3.10
N VAL A 114 -2.11 -18.54 4.12
CA VAL A 114 -2.20 -17.08 4.14
C VAL A 114 -0.81 -16.47 4.30
N THR A 115 -0.39 -15.72 3.31
CA THR A 115 0.91 -15.04 3.30
C THR A 115 0.75 -13.58 2.93
N TRP A 116 1.31 -12.69 3.73
CA TRP A 116 1.44 -11.27 3.45
C TRP A 116 2.86 -10.97 2.98
N THR A 117 2.98 -10.32 1.83
CA THR A 117 4.25 -9.83 1.28
C THR A 117 4.17 -8.31 1.18
N PRO A 118 4.81 -7.56 2.09
CA PRO A 118 4.88 -6.11 1.97
C PRO A 118 5.51 -5.69 0.64
N ALA A 119 5.01 -4.63 0.03
CA ALA A 119 5.68 -4.02 -1.11
C ALA A 119 7.01 -3.41 -0.65
N VAL A 120 8.03 -3.56 -1.47
CA VAL A 120 9.30 -2.85 -1.27
C VAL A 120 9.12 -1.45 -1.84
N PRO A 121 9.20 -0.39 -1.02
CA PRO A 121 9.13 0.97 -1.53
C PRO A 121 10.24 1.22 -2.57
N PRO A 122 10.00 1.99 -3.63
CA PRO A 122 11.05 2.36 -4.55
C PRO A 122 12.14 3.17 -3.83
N THR A 123 13.38 3.01 -4.24
CA THR A 123 14.46 3.92 -3.85
C THR A 123 14.15 5.33 -4.35
N LEU A 124 14.79 6.35 -3.80
CA LEU A 124 14.65 7.73 -4.30
C LEU A 124 15.02 7.85 -5.78
N ALA A 125 16.06 7.14 -6.24
CA ALA A 125 16.47 7.14 -7.63
C ALA A 125 15.39 6.53 -8.57
N GLU A 126 14.78 5.43 -8.15
CA GLU A 126 13.66 4.82 -8.89
C GLU A 126 12.41 5.70 -8.87
N ALA A 127 12.07 6.26 -7.70
CA ALA A 127 10.91 7.14 -7.53
C ALA A 127 11.02 8.42 -8.37
N LEU A 128 12.23 8.98 -8.49
CA LEU A 128 12.51 10.20 -9.25
C LEU A 128 12.93 9.92 -10.70
N ASN A 129 12.90 8.64 -11.12
CA ASN A 129 13.27 8.21 -12.46
C ASN A 129 14.66 8.73 -12.92
N THR A 130 15.64 8.63 -12.03
CA THR A 130 17.00 9.13 -12.26
C THR A 130 18.05 8.05 -11.98
N ASN A 131 19.27 8.27 -12.45
CA ASN A 131 20.44 7.48 -12.09
C ASN A 131 21.38 8.21 -11.11
N LEU A 132 20.88 9.27 -10.49
CA LEU A 132 21.64 10.07 -9.52
C LEU A 132 21.66 9.39 -8.15
N ASN A 133 22.66 9.71 -7.35
CA ASN A 133 22.72 9.32 -5.95
C ASN A 133 21.99 10.35 -5.10
N TRP A 134 21.07 9.88 -4.29
CA TRP A 134 20.23 10.70 -3.42
C TRP A 134 20.54 10.45 -1.97
N THR A 135 20.58 11.52 -1.18
CA THR A 135 20.71 11.49 0.28
C THR A 135 19.59 12.30 0.93
N THR A 136 19.28 12.01 2.18
CA THR A 136 18.28 12.73 2.95
C THR A 136 18.86 13.19 4.26
N GLU A 137 18.48 14.40 4.68
CA GLU A 137 18.82 14.99 5.98
C GLU A 137 17.59 15.60 6.64
N GLY A 138 17.67 15.83 7.95
CA GLY A 138 16.64 16.50 8.73
C GLY A 138 15.84 15.59 9.63
N ALA A 139 14.72 16.09 10.13
CA ALA A 139 13.93 15.41 11.18
C ALA A 139 13.22 14.12 10.68
N VAL A 140 12.85 14.08 9.41
CA VAL A 140 12.21 12.93 8.76
C VAL A 140 12.89 12.68 7.42
N ALA A 141 13.24 11.44 7.11
CA ALA A 141 13.84 11.10 5.83
C ALA A 141 12.80 11.17 4.70
N TRP A 142 13.19 11.71 3.55
CA TRP A 142 12.44 11.56 2.30
C TRP A 142 12.46 10.11 1.85
N ARG A 143 11.37 9.65 1.29
CA ARG A 143 11.22 8.27 0.80
C ARG A 143 10.57 8.23 -0.56
N GLY A 144 10.86 7.18 -1.32
CA GLY A 144 10.16 6.88 -2.54
C GLY A 144 8.78 6.27 -2.23
N VAL A 145 7.77 6.68 -2.99
CA VAL A 145 6.41 6.14 -2.95
C VAL A 145 5.96 5.82 -4.36
N ALA A 146 5.27 4.71 -4.54
CA ALA A 146 4.63 4.35 -5.80
C ALA A 146 3.11 4.37 -5.64
N LYS A 147 2.40 4.92 -6.62
CA LYS A 147 0.94 4.93 -6.66
C LYS A 147 0.37 3.51 -6.78
N ASP A 148 1.07 2.65 -7.51
CA ASP A 148 0.74 1.23 -7.67
C ASP A 148 1.98 0.38 -7.40
N ALA A 149 1.91 -0.52 -6.43
CA ALA A 149 3.00 -1.43 -6.07
C ALA A 149 3.50 -2.30 -7.25
N LYS A 150 2.69 -2.46 -8.31
CA LYS A 150 3.06 -3.19 -9.53
C LYS A 150 3.67 -2.33 -10.63
N LEU A 151 3.54 -0.99 -10.54
CA LEU A 151 3.94 -0.05 -11.59
C LEU A 151 4.99 0.95 -11.11
N ALA A 152 5.93 0.50 -10.30
CA ALA A 152 6.95 1.27 -9.61
C ALA A 152 7.80 2.23 -10.48
N THR A 153 7.56 2.33 -11.79
CA THR A 153 8.43 3.09 -12.69
C THR A 153 7.78 4.29 -13.38
N ARG A 154 6.48 4.52 -13.26
CA ARG A 154 5.80 5.63 -13.94
C ARG A 154 4.97 6.55 -13.05
N ASP A 155 4.50 6.04 -11.92
CA ASP A 155 3.68 6.78 -10.97
C ASP A 155 4.33 6.74 -9.57
N ALA A 156 5.64 6.96 -9.51
CA ALA A 156 6.38 7.03 -8.27
C ALA A 156 6.93 8.45 -8.08
N TRP A 157 7.07 8.87 -6.82
CA TRP A 157 7.63 10.17 -6.44
C TRP A 157 8.36 10.08 -5.12
N ALA A 158 9.23 11.05 -4.84
CA ALA A 158 9.79 11.23 -3.50
C ALA A 158 8.84 12.06 -2.64
N THR A 159 8.68 11.69 -1.38
CA THR A 159 7.82 12.40 -0.43
C THR A 159 8.42 12.46 0.97
N VAL A 160 8.01 13.47 1.73
CA VAL A 160 8.21 13.57 3.16
C VAL A 160 6.87 13.94 3.81
N THR A 161 6.55 13.29 4.92
CA THR A 161 5.29 13.51 5.68
C THR A 161 5.57 13.37 7.17
N GLY A 162 4.72 13.97 8.00
CA GLY A 162 4.83 13.85 9.46
C GLY A 162 5.93 14.70 10.06
N LEU A 163 6.39 15.76 9.36
CA LEU A 163 7.31 16.73 9.90
C LEU A 163 6.60 17.56 11.00
N GLY A 164 7.22 17.73 12.14
CA GLY A 164 6.74 18.60 13.22
C GLY A 164 7.08 20.07 12.96
N ASP A 165 6.47 20.97 13.72
CA ASP A 165 6.73 22.41 13.65
C ASP A 165 8.20 22.71 13.99
N ASP A 166 8.71 23.82 13.47
CA ASP A 166 10.11 24.27 13.60
C ASP A 166 11.15 23.23 13.09
N ALA A 167 10.76 22.36 12.16
CA ALA A 167 11.62 21.32 11.64
C ALA A 167 11.82 21.44 10.12
N THR A 168 12.91 20.87 9.64
CA THR A 168 13.21 20.78 8.21
C THR A 168 13.53 19.35 7.80
N SER A 169 13.31 19.08 6.53
CA SER A 169 13.66 17.81 5.90
C SER A 169 14.11 18.05 4.47
N THR A 170 15.27 17.55 4.12
CA THR A 170 15.93 17.79 2.84
C THR A 170 16.20 16.49 2.10
N VAL A 171 15.98 16.49 0.80
CA VAL A 171 16.49 15.50 -0.15
C VAL A 171 17.50 16.16 -1.06
N GLU A 172 18.65 15.52 -1.24
CA GLU A 172 19.81 16.09 -1.91
C GLU A 172 20.37 15.16 -2.98
N THR A 173 20.86 15.75 -4.06
CA THR A 173 21.69 15.07 -5.05
C THR A 173 22.80 15.98 -5.55
N ARG A 174 23.75 15.41 -6.30
CA ARG A 174 24.83 16.17 -6.95
C ARG A 174 24.81 15.96 -8.46
N VAL A 175 24.96 17.05 -9.17
CA VAL A 175 25.08 17.07 -10.64
C VAL A 175 26.41 17.71 -11.05
N TYR A 176 26.88 17.38 -12.26
CA TYR A 176 28.16 17.89 -12.75
C TYR A 176 27.95 18.77 -13.97
N GLY A 177 28.55 19.97 -13.93
CA GLY A 177 28.53 20.94 -15.04
C GLY A 177 27.26 21.79 -15.09
N SER A 178 27.27 22.75 -16.01
CA SER A 178 26.11 23.62 -16.25
C SER A 178 24.99 22.89 -17.03
N GLY A 179 23.75 23.33 -16.81
CA GLY A 179 22.59 22.78 -17.52
C GLY A 179 21.27 23.27 -16.97
N LEU A 180 20.19 22.77 -17.52
CA LEU A 180 18.83 23.03 -17.03
C LEU A 180 18.37 21.82 -16.22
N LEU A 181 18.09 22.02 -14.94
CA LEU A 181 17.41 21.06 -14.09
C LEU A 181 15.90 21.26 -14.23
N VAL A 182 15.16 20.22 -14.61
CA VAL A 182 13.69 20.24 -14.71
C VAL A 182 13.12 19.20 -13.77
N PHE A 183 12.09 19.56 -13.02
CA PHE A 183 11.43 18.67 -12.05
C PHE A 183 9.95 19.02 -11.92
N ASP A 184 9.17 18.03 -11.49
CA ASP A 184 7.80 18.21 -11.07
C ASP A 184 7.74 18.19 -9.55
N TRP A 185 7.00 19.10 -8.95
CA TRP A 185 6.80 19.18 -7.51
C TRP A 185 5.40 19.59 -7.14
N ALA A 186 5.00 19.24 -5.92
CA ALA A 186 3.73 19.56 -5.31
C ALA A 186 3.91 19.74 -3.81
N VAL A 187 3.06 20.52 -3.16
CA VAL A 187 3.04 20.67 -1.72
C VAL A 187 1.60 20.84 -1.23
N SER A 188 1.31 20.30 -0.04
CA SER A 188 0.11 20.60 0.73
C SER A 188 0.56 20.93 2.15
N CYS A 189 0.49 22.20 2.51
CA CYS A 189 1.01 22.72 3.77
C CYS A 189 0.30 24.00 4.19
N GLU A 190 0.59 24.51 5.38
CA GLU A 190 0.05 25.78 5.87
C GLU A 190 0.69 26.96 5.11
N GLU A 191 -0.15 27.73 4.40
CA GLU A 191 0.30 28.86 3.61
C GLU A 191 0.97 29.92 4.48
N GLU A 192 2.08 30.52 4.00
CA GLU A 192 2.91 31.53 4.67
C GLU A 192 3.80 31.01 5.82
N TYR A 193 3.55 29.80 6.35
CA TYR A 193 4.33 29.24 7.46
C TYR A 193 5.21 28.08 7.03
N ASP A 194 4.70 27.25 6.15
CA ASP A 194 5.39 26.07 5.64
C ASP A 194 5.70 26.24 4.15
N TRP A 195 6.81 25.66 3.69
CA TRP A 195 7.16 25.72 2.26
C TRP A 195 8.06 24.55 1.83
N LEU A 196 8.03 24.29 0.53
CA LEU A 196 8.99 23.43 -0.16
C LEU A 196 9.83 24.31 -1.09
N GLU A 197 11.15 24.33 -0.89
CA GLU A 197 12.09 25.11 -1.68
C GLU A 197 13.08 24.26 -2.45
N VAL A 198 13.63 24.79 -3.54
CA VAL A 198 14.78 24.24 -4.24
C VAL A 198 15.96 25.19 -4.17
N SER A 199 17.14 24.63 -3.84
CA SER A 199 18.40 25.36 -3.81
C SER A 199 19.49 24.63 -4.60
N VAL A 200 20.44 25.41 -5.12
CA VAL A 200 21.66 24.91 -5.75
C VAL A 200 22.84 25.64 -5.10
N ASP A 201 23.81 24.86 -4.60
CA ASP A 201 25.01 25.39 -3.89
C ASP A 201 24.65 26.38 -2.78
N ASP A 202 23.63 26.03 -1.98
CA ASP A 202 23.08 26.82 -0.87
C ASP A 202 22.36 28.13 -1.28
N HIS A 203 22.19 28.38 -2.59
CA HIS A 203 21.37 29.50 -3.08
C HIS A 203 19.96 29.02 -3.39
N VAL A 204 18.96 29.58 -2.70
CA VAL A 204 17.55 29.28 -2.94
C VAL A 204 17.06 29.94 -4.23
N TYR A 205 16.55 29.17 -5.16
CA TYR A 205 16.04 29.66 -6.44
C TYR A 205 14.55 29.97 -6.41
N THR A 206 13.76 29.06 -5.83
CA THR A 206 12.32 29.21 -5.77
C THR A 206 11.71 28.33 -4.67
N TYR A 207 10.47 28.60 -4.30
CA TYR A 207 9.72 27.82 -3.33
C TYR A 207 8.22 27.83 -3.67
N ILE A 208 7.49 26.85 -3.13
CA ILE A 208 6.03 26.74 -3.17
C ILE A 208 5.49 26.56 -1.74
N THR A 209 4.29 27.12 -1.47
CA THR A 209 3.62 27.09 -0.16
C THR A 209 2.10 26.95 -0.34
N GLY A 210 1.38 26.52 0.68
CA GLY A 210 -0.06 26.26 0.63
C GLY A 210 -0.41 24.96 -0.07
N ASP A 211 -1.54 24.94 -0.78
CA ASP A 211 -1.97 23.77 -1.56
C ASP A 211 -1.62 23.99 -3.04
N VAL A 212 -0.53 23.37 -3.48
CA VAL A 212 -0.06 23.42 -4.87
C VAL A 212 -0.05 22.01 -5.45
N ASP A 213 -0.87 21.79 -6.47
CA ASP A 213 -0.88 20.58 -7.27
C ASP A 213 0.42 20.42 -8.07
N TRP A 214 0.66 19.23 -8.66
CA TRP A 214 1.85 18.96 -9.46
C TRP A 214 2.06 20.00 -10.55
N VAL A 215 3.18 20.72 -10.46
CA VAL A 215 3.64 21.71 -11.45
C VAL A 215 5.07 21.39 -11.86
N THR A 216 5.37 21.65 -13.14
CA THR A 216 6.73 21.56 -13.67
C THR A 216 7.45 22.87 -13.45
N ASP A 217 8.67 22.80 -12.94
CA ASP A 217 9.55 23.95 -12.75
C ASP A 217 10.98 23.62 -13.22
N GLY A 218 11.85 24.62 -13.28
CA GLY A 218 13.22 24.44 -13.72
C GLY A 218 14.18 25.48 -13.18
N VAL A 219 15.41 25.02 -12.93
CA VAL A 219 16.51 25.85 -12.44
C VAL A 219 17.68 25.73 -13.41
N GLU A 220 18.17 26.86 -13.89
CA GLU A 220 19.40 26.93 -14.69
C GLU A 220 20.60 26.86 -13.75
N ILE A 221 21.47 25.86 -13.95
CA ILE A 221 22.70 25.64 -13.22
C ILE A 221 23.85 26.19 -14.06
N GLU A 222 24.54 27.17 -13.56
CA GLU A 222 25.68 27.80 -14.24
C GLU A 222 27.03 27.35 -13.65
N GLY A 223 28.08 27.34 -14.48
CA GLY A 223 29.43 27.00 -14.06
C GLY A 223 29.83 25.55 -14.39
N GLY A 224 31.10 25.26 -14.10
CA GLY A 224 31.66 23.91 -14.24
C GLY A 224 31.94 23.30 -12.88
N GLY A 225 32.00 21.97 -12.82
CA GLY A 225 32.25 21.26 -11.58
C GLY A 225 31.03 20.61 -10.99
N TRP A 226 31.10 20.23 -9.73
CA TRP A 226 29.99 19.60 -9.02
C TRP A 226 29.10 20.66 -8.37
N HIS A 227 27.81 20.53 -8.55
CA HIS A 227 26.77 21.32 -7.91
C HIS A 227 25.93 20.46 -7.01
N THR A 228 25.56 20.97 -5.85
CA THR A 228 24.65 20.29 -4.91
C THR A 228 23.24 20.87 -5.06
N VAL A 229 22.28 20.02 -5.37
CA VAL A 229 20.88 20.40 -5.52
C VAL A 229 20.08 19.83 -4.36
N ARG A 230 19.28 20.68 -3.72
CA ARG A 230 18.45 20.32 -2.57
C ARG A 230 17.00 20.74 -2.76
N TRP A 231 16.09 19.86 -2.35
CA TRP A 231 14.70 20.19 -2.07
C TRP A 231 14.51 20.09 -0.56
N THR A 232 14.10 21.21 0.06
CA THR A 232 13.91 21.30 1.51
C THR A 232 12.48 21.65 1.83
N TYR A 233 11.80 20.76 2.55
CA TYR A 233 10.52 21.07 3.16
C TYR A 233 10.77 21.62 4.56
N ALA A 234 10.24 22.78 4.84
CA ALA A 234 10.33 23.48 6.13
C ALA A 234 8.94 23.71 6.70
N LYS A 235 8.87 23.58 8.01
CA LYS A 235 7.63 23.70 8.77
C LYS A 235 7.84 24.60 10.01
#